data_d9bdbf109a7fd82546618ea942115bb5
#
_entry.id   d9bdbf109a7fd82546618ea942115bb5
#
_cell.length_a   1.000
_cell.length_b   1.000
_cell.length_c   1.000
_cell.angle_alpha   90.00
_cell.angle_beta   90.00
_cell.angle_gamma   90.00
#
_symmetry.space_group_name_H-M   'P 1'
#
loop_
_entity.id
_entity.type
_entity.pdbx_description
1 polymer ?
#
loop_
_entity_poly.entity_id
_entity_poly.type
_entity_poly.pdbx_seq_one_letter_code
_entity_poly.pdbx_strand_id
1 'polypeptide(L)'
;MKVGAIIPAAGRGKRIGASVAKQFLEIQGEPLLHHTLKVFASSKLIDYVVLVMPKSDLNEMGDDWLNKYEIVRGVVAGGEQRQDSVYNGFNSLEKATDIVVIHDGVRPFTTPKMIDTVVEEAKQHGSAITAIPVSDTIKQVSDGFVKQT
;
A
#
# COMPACT_ATOMS: atom_id res chain seq x y z
N MET A 1 14.35 8.59 -13.81
CA MET A 1 14.05 7.93 -12.53
C MET A 1 12.67 7.32 -12.67
N LYS A 2 12.55 6.04 -12.43
CA LYS A 2 11.29 5.28 -12.52
C LYS A 2 10.83 4.87 -11.13
N VAL A 3 9.59 5.20 -10.79
CA VAL A 3 9.01 4.96 -9.47
C VAL A 3 7.84 3.97 -9.59
N GLY A 4 7.99 2.80 -9.01
CA GLY A 4 6.95 1.78 -8.94
C GLY A 4 6.32 1.74 -7.56
N ALA A 5 5.01 1.60 -7.47
CA ALA A 5 4.33 1.41 -6.20
C ALA A 5 3.80 -0.02 -6.06
N ILE A 6 3.93 -0.59 -4.87
CA ILE A 6 3.33 -1.86 -4.48
C ILE A 6 2.18 -1.56 -3.52
N ILE A 7 0.97 -2.01 -3.85
CA ILE A 7 -0.22 -1.84 -3.02
C ILE A 7 -0.73 -3.20 -2.54
N PRO A 8 -0.30 -3.67 -1.33
CA PRO A 8 -0.84 -4.88 -0.74
C PRO A 8 -2.31 -4.71 -0.35
N ALA A 9 -3.17 -5.46 -0.99
CA ALA A 9 -4.61 -5.52 -0.75
C ALA A 9 -5.12 -6.97 -0.57
N ALA A 10 -4.22 -7.94 -0.29
CA ALA A 10 -4.54 -9.36 -0.14
C ALA A 10 -5.10 -9.73 1.24
N GLY A 11 -5.17 -8.81 2.19
CA GLY A 11 -5.61 -9.08 3.55
C GLY A 11 -7.12 -9.34 3.67
N ARG A 12 -7.52 -10.44 4.33
CA ARG A 12 -8.92 -10.82 4.54
C ARG A 12 -9.67 -10.00 5.60
N GLY A 13 -9.03 -9.00 6.22
CA GLY A 13 -9.69 -8.10 7.18
C GLY A 13 -10.28 -8.76 8.43
N LYS A 14 -9.73 -9.88 8.92
CA LYS A 14 -10.24 -10.69 10.06
C LYS A 14 -10.65 -9.87 11.30
N ARG A 15 -10.09 -8.68 11.48
CA ARG A 15 -10.34 -7.80 12.63
C ARG A 15 -11.64 -7.00 12.56
N ILE A 16 -12.27 -6.90 11.39
CA ILE A 16 -13.47 -6.07 11.19
C ILE A 16 -14.75 -6.90 11.27
N GLY A 17 -14.66 -8.25 11.21
CA GLY A 17 -15.84 -9.13 11.29
C GLY A 17 -16.83 -8.99 10.12
N ALA A 18 -16.45 -8.28 9.05
CA ALA A 18 -17.30 -8.09 7.89
C ALA A 18 -17.29 -9.33 6.98
N SER A 19 -18.40 -9.61 6.33
CA SER A 19 -18.52 -10.66 5.30
C SER A 19 -17.75 -10.35 4.03
N VAL A 20 -17.44 -9.07 3.80
CA VAL A 20 -16.69 -8.57 2.66
C VAL A 20 -15.27 -8.19 3.09
N ALA A 21 -14.26 -8.47 2.26
CA ALA A 21 -12.89 -8.10 2.55
C ALA A 21 -12.75 -6.57 2.63
N LYS A 22 -11.92 -6.09 3.58
CA LYS A 22 -11.80 -4.67 3.95
C LYS A 22 -11.57 -3.73 2.76
N GLN A 23 -10.77 -4.15 1.80
CA GLN A 23 -10.43 -3.37 0.61
C GLN A 23 -11.64 -3.09 -0.30
N PHE A 24 -12.68 -3.90 -0.19
CA PHE A 24 -13.93 -3.77 -0.96
C PHE A 24 -15.08 -3.13 -0.16
N LEU A 25 -14.84 -2.76 1.11
CA LEU A 25 -15.81 -1.94 1.84
C LEU A 25 -15.94 -0.58 1.15
N GLU A 26 -17.18 -0.14 0.98
CA GLU A 26 -17.47 1.10 0.25
C GLU A 26 -17.47 2.33 1.16
N ILE A 27 -16.88 3.41 0.65
CA ILE A 27 -17.05 4.77 1.14
C ILE A 27 -17.60 5.61 -0.01
N GLN A 28 -18.73 6.25 0.19
CA GLN A 28 -19.41 7.05 -0.84
C GLN A 28 -19.70 6.26 -2.14
N GLY A 29 -20.06 4.98 -2.01
CA GLY A 29 -20.39 4.12 -3.14
C GLY A 29 -19.17 3.59 -3.92
N GLU A 30 -17.97 3.77 -3.41
CA GLU A 30 -16.74 3.24 -4.04
C GLU A 30 -15.90 2.44 -3.04
N PRO A 31 -15.32 1.29 -3.44
CA PRO A 31 -14.43 0.52 -2.61
C PRO A 31 -13.24 1.33 -2.06
N LEU A 32 -12.84 1.05 -0.82
CA LEU A 32 -11.67 1.70 -0.19
C LEU A 32 -10.41 1.65 -1.06
N LEU A 33 -10.19 0.54 -1.73
CA LEU A 33 -9.05 0.38 -2.63
C LEU A 33 -9.10 1.36 -3.82
N HIS A 34 -10.29 1.68 -4.34
CA HIS A 34 -10.46 2.68 -5.40
C HIS A 34 -9.98 4.06 -4.96
N HIS A 35 -10.33 4.48 -3.73
CA HIS A 35 -9.86 5.77 -3.21
C HIS A 35 -8.33 5.81 -3.13
N THR A 36 -7.69 4.72 -2.69
CA THR A 36 -6.23 4.62 -2.66
C THR A 36 -5.64 4.71 -4.07
N LEU A 37 -6.15 3.95 -5.03
CA LEU A 37 -5.64 3.96 -6.41
C LEU A 37 -5.80 5.33 -7.10
N LYS A 38 -6.91 6.05 -6.86
CA LYS A 38 -7.11 7.41 -7.36
C LYS A 38 -6.04 8.39 -6.85
N VAL A 39 -5.65 8.25 -5.58
CA VAL A 39 -4.59 9.07 -5.00
C VAL A 39 -3.25 8.79 -5.69
N PHE A 40 -2.91 7.52 -5.91
CA PHE A 40 -1.68 7.14 -6.62
C PHE A 40 -1.70 7.60 -8.08
N ALA A 41 -2.84 7.49 -8.78
CA ALA A 41 -3.00 7.99 -10.14
C ALA A 41 -2.89 9.53 -10.24
N SER A 42 -3.12 10.25 -9.14
CA SER A 42 -3.00 11.71 -9.07
C SER A 42 -1.61 12.19 -8.62
N SER A 43 -0.72 11.29 -8.20
CA SER A 43 0.68 11.60 -7.88
C SER A 43 1.44 11.92 -9.17
N LYS A 44 2.36 12.89 -9.08
CA LYS A 44 3.21 13.30 -10.22
C LYS A 44 4.46 12.45 -10.38
N LEU A 45 4.79 11.68 -9.36
CA LEU A 45 6.05 10.95 -9.27
C LEU A 45 5.89 9.43 -9.39
N ILE A 46 4.66 8.91 -9.29
CA ILE A 46 4.41 7.47 -9.47
C ILE A 46 4.20 7.15 -10.95
N ASP A 47 5.07 6.31 -11.51
CA ASP A 47 4.97 5.89 -12.91
C ASP A 47 3.98 4.72 -13.09
N TYR A 48 3.89 3.82 -12.11
CA TYR A 48 2.98 2.68 -12.16
C TYR A 48 2.77 2.02 -10.80
N VAL A 49 1.73 1.19 -10.72
CA VAL A 49 1.33 0.43 -9.54
C VAL A 49 1.32 -1.06 -9.86
N VAL A 50 1.85 -1.87 -8.95
CA VAL A 50 1.59 -3.32 -8.84
C VAL A 50 0.63 -3.54 -7.68
N LEU A 51 -0.55 -4.06 -7.99
CA LEU A 51 -1.58 -4.38 -7.01
C LEU A 51 -1.41 -5.83 -6.55
N VAL A 52 -1.43 -6.06 -5.23
CA VAL A 52 -1.34 -7.42 -4.68
C VAL A 52 -2.69 -7.80 -4.07
N MET A 53 -3.34 -8.82 -4.63
CA MET A 53 -4.71 -9.23 -4.28
C MET A 53 -4.75 -10.66 -3.72
N PRO A 54 -5.85 -11.06 -3.05
CA PRO A 54 -6.05 -12.46 -2.68
C PRO A 54 -6.03 -13.35 -3.93
N LYS A 55 -5.42 -14.52 -3.83
CA LYS A 55 -5.34 -15.47 -4.97
C LYS A 55 -6.72 -15.85 -5.52
N SER A 56 -7.74 -15.92 -4.65
CA SER A 56 -9.13 -16.19 -5.06
C SER A 56 -9.72 -15.13 -5.99
N ASP A 57 -9.25 -13.87 -5.86
CA ASP A 57 -9.88 -12.73 -6.52
C ASP A 57 -9.18 -12.37 -7.85
N LEU A 58 -8.01 -12.99 -8.12
CA LEU A 58 -7.22 -12.68 -9.31
C LEU A 58 -7.95 -12.99 -10.62
N ASN A 59 -8.63 -14.14 -10.69
CA ASN A 59 -9.29 -14.59 -11.93
C ASN A 59 -10.57 -13.82 -12.25
N GLU A 60 -11.24 -13.28 -11.22
CA GLU A 60 -12.52 -12.60 -11.38
C GLU A 60 -12.37 -11.09 -11.50
N MET A 61 -11.34 -10.52 -10.88
CA MET A 61 -11.19 -9.07 -10.71
C MET A 61 -9.88 -8.49 -11.26
N GLY A 62 -8.91 -9.34 -11.61
CA GLY A 62 -7.58 -8.86 -12.03
C GLY A 62 -7.64 -7.97 -13.26
N ASP A 63 -8.35 -8.40 -14.29
CA ASP A 63 -8.48 -7.66 -15.56
C ASP A 63 -9.29 -6.38 -15.39
N ASP A 64 -10.31 -6.37 -14.52
CA ASP A 64 -11.12 -5.17 -14.25
C ASP A 64 -10.27 -4.06 -13.64
N TRP A 65 -9.32 -4.39 -12.75
CA TRP A 65 -8.42 -3.41 -12.15
C TRP A 65 -7.41 -2.85 -13.14
N LEU A 66 -6.84 -3.71 -13.99
CA LEU A 66 -5.93 -3.30 -15.07
C LEU A 66 -6.63 -2.36 -16.06
N ASN A 67 -7.88 -2.67 -16.42
CA ASN A 67 -8.64 -1.88 -17.38
C ASN A 67 -9.18 -0.56 -16.80
N LYS A 68 -9.50 -0.54 -15.50
CA LYS A 68 -10.09 0.63 -14.85
C LYS A 68 -9.06 1.72 -14.49
N TYR A 69 -7.83 1.33 -14.20
CA TYR A 69 -6.77 2.23 -13.78
C TYR A 69 -5.52 2.05 -14.62
N GLU A 70 -5.27 2.94 -15.56
CA GLU A 70 -4.08 2.92 -16.43
C GLU A 70 -2.75 2.87 -15.65
N ILE A 71 -2.73 3.40 -14.42
CA ILE A 71 -1.56 3.37 -13.56
C ILE A 71 -1.25 1.95 -13.04
N VAL A 72 -2.24 1.04 -12.99
CA VAL A 72 -2.05 -0.36 -12.56
C VAL A 72 -1.48 -1.15 -13.72
N ARG A 73 -0.21 -1.51 -13.63
CA ARG A 73 0.53 -2.28 -14.67
C ARG A 73 0.65 -3.76 -14.37
N GLY A 74 0.26 -4.18 -13.16
CA GLY A 74 0.29 -5.60 -12.77
C GLY A 74 -0.60 -5.88 -11.58
N VAL A 75 -1.21 -7.08 -11.58
CA VAL A 75 -1.96 -7.62 -10.44
C VAL A 75 -1.39 -8.99 -10.12
N VAL A 76 -0.98 -9.21 -8.87
CA VAL A 76 -0.33 -10.45 -8.44
C VAL A 76 -0.95 -11.02 -7.17
N ALA A 77 -0.75 -12.33 -6.96
CA ALA A 77 -1.23 -12.99 -5.75
C ALA A 77 -0.47 -12.53 -4.51
N GLY A 78 -1.19 -12.28 -3.43
CA GLY A 78 -0.61 -12.16 -2.09
C GLY A 78 -0.10 -13.49 -1.54
N GLY A 79 0.76 -13.41 -0.52
CA GLY A 79 1.23 -14.54 0.26
C GLY A 79 0.46 -14.71 1.56
N GLU A 80 0.96 -15.60 2.43
CA GLU A 80 0.32 -15.87 3.73
C GLU A 80 0.42 -14.68 4.68
N GLN A 81 1.55 -13.98 4.66
CA GLN A 81 1.82 -12.80 5.47
C GLN A 81 1.94 -11.54 4.61
N ARG A 82 1.88 -10.37 5.26
CA ARG A 82 2.05 -9.09 4.58
C ARG A 82 3.40 -8.99 3.86
N GLN A 83 4.46 -9.46 4.50
CA GLN A 83 5.80 -9.45 3.91
C GLN A 83 5.89 -10.28 2.63
N ASP A 84 5.22 -11.46 2.58
CA ASP A 84 5.20 -12.31 1.40
C ASP A 84 4.44 -11.62 0.25
N SER A 85 3.34 -10.94 0.58
CA SER A 85 2.58 -10.14 -0.38
C SER A 85 3.42 -9.00 -0.96
N VAL A 86 4.16 -8.27 -0.11
CA VAL A 86 5.08 -7.22 -0.56
C VAL A 86 6.18 -7.80 -1.44
N TYR A 87 6.75 -8.94 -1.06
CA TYR A 87 7.80 -9.62 -1.83
C TYR A 87 7.30 -10.08 -3.20
N ASN A 88 6.09 -10.63 -3.29
CA ASN A 88 5.47 -11.01 -4.57
C ASN A 88 5.27 -9.76 -5.46
N GLY A 89 4.80 -8.65 -4.89
CA GLY A 89 4.71 -7.38 -5.58
C GLY A 89 6.08 -6.87 -6.07
N PHE A 90 7.09 -6.96 -5.22
CA PHE A 90 8.46 -6.54 -5.54
C PHE A 90 9.04 -7.31 -6.73
N ASN A 91 8.88 -8.63 -6.76
CA ASN A 91 9.34 -9.47 -7.86
C ASN A 91 8.61 -9.20 -9.19
N SER A 92 7.48 -8.50 -9.15
CA SER A 92 6.68 -8.13 -10.33
C SER A 92 6.94 -6.70 -10.82
N LEU A 93 7.80 -5.96 -10.12
CA LEU A 93 8.21 -4.64 -10.58
C LEU A 93 9.10 -4.75 -11.82
N GLU A 94 9.06 -3.71 -12.64
CA GLU A 94 9.98 -3.59 -13.77
C GLU A 94 11.42 -3.49 -13.28
N LYS A 95 12.35 -4.17 -13.97
CA LYS A 95 13.78 -4.18 -13.58
C LYS A 95 14.43 -2.79 -13.56
N ALA A 96 13.86 -1.84 -14.30
CA ALA A 96 14.35 -0.45 -14.39
C ALA A 96 13.75 0.46 -13.29
N THR A 97 13.09 -0.10 -12.26
CA THR A 97 12.52 0.68 -11.16
C THR A 97 13.63 1.16 -10.23
N ASP A 98 13.74 2.47 -10.06
CA ASP A 98 14.77 3.12 -9.22
C ASP A 98 14.28 3.26 -7.77
N ILE A 99 12.99 3.60 -7.57
CA ILE A 99 12.38 3.79 -6.24
C ILE A 99 11.12 2.95 -6.14
N VAL A 100 10.95 2.29 -4.99
CA VAL A 100 9.78 1.47 -4.67
C VAL A 100 9.00 2.10 -3.53
N VAL A 101 7.73 2.42 -3.78
CA VAL A 101 6.80 2.86 -2.76
C VAL A 101 5.94 1.68 -2.29
N ILE A 102 5.87 1.43 -0.99
CA ILE A 102 5.02 0.38 -0.41
C ILE A 102 3.92 1.06 0.41
N HIS A 103 2.66 0.85 0.02
CA HIS A 103 1.53 1.51 0.65
C HIS A 103 0.34 0.58 0.82
N ASP A 104 -0.25 0.55 2.01
CA ASP A 104 -1.40 -0.32 2.30
C ASP A 104 -2.65 0.10 1.48
N GLY A 105 -3.33 -0.86 0.84
CA GLY A 105 -4.47 -0.61 -0.06
C GLY A 105 -5.72 0.01 0.59
N VAL A 106 -5.75 0.12 1.92
CA VAL A 106 -6.89 0.64 2.70
C VAL A 106 -6.52 1.85 3.56
N ARG A 107 -5.76 2.79 2.99
CA ARG A 107 -5.43 4.10 3.60
C ARG A 107 -5.92 5.25 2.72
N PRO A 108 -7.24 5.49 2.68
CA PRO A 108 -7.86 6.43 1.73
C PRO A 108 -7.56 7.91 2.01
N PHE A 109 -6.99 8.24 3.18
CA PHE A 109 -6.66 9.63 3.56
C PHE A 109 -5.23 10.06 3.21
N THR A 110 -4.46 9.19 2.57
CA THR A 110 -3.17 9.57 1.96
C THR A 110 -3.44 10.59 0.85
N THR A 111 -2.56 11.58 0.71
CA THR A 111 -2.67 12.59 -0.35
C THR A 111 -1.57 12.43 -1.39
N PRO A 112 -1.77 12.87 -2.64
CA PRO A 112 -0.71 12.86 -3.66
C PRO A 112 0.55 13.59 -3.18
N LYS A 113 0.38 14.71 -2.48
CA LYS A 113 1.52 15.47 -1.92
C LYS A 113 2.34 14.66 -0.91
N MET A 114 1.69 13.86 -0.05
CA MET A 114 2.42 12.97 0.89
C MET A 114 3.25 11.94 0.14
N ILE A 115 2.69 11.35 -0.92
CA ILE A 115 3.40 10.36 -1.76
C ILE A 115 4.61 11.04 -2.42
N ASP A 116 4.39 12.17 -3.10
CA ASP A 116 5.45 12.90 -3.80
C ASP A 116 6.57 13.31 -2.83
N THR A 117 6.22 13.81 -1.63
CA THR A 117 7.22 14.16 -0.60
C THR A 117 8.06 12.95 -0.17
N VAL A 118 7.42 11.80 0.11
CA VAL A 118 8.17 10.58 0.53
C VAL A 118 9.09 10.09 -0.60
N VAL A 119 8.67 10.18 -1.86
CA VAL A 119 9.51 9.81 -3.01
C VAL A 119 10.73 10.72 -3.13
N GLU A 120 10.54 12.05 -3.00
CA GLU A 120 11.65 13.01 -3.06
C GLU A 120 12.64 12.81 -1.90
N GLU A 121 12.14 12.59 -0.69
CA GLU A 121 12.98 12.29 0.48
C GLU A 121 13.75 10.97 0.31
N ALA A 122 13.08 9.93 -0.20
CA ALA A 122 13.74 8.65 -0.48
C ALA A 122 14.85 8.79 -1.54
N LYS A 123 14.64 9.63 -2.56
CA LYS A 123 15.65 9.94 -3.58
C LYS A 123 16.88 10.61 -3.00
N GLN A 124 16.71 11.51 -2.01
CA GLN A 124 17.81 12.24 -1.39
C GLN A 124 18.56 11.41 -0.35
N HIS A 125 17.84 10.60 0.44
CA HIS A 125 18.36 9.95 1.63
C HIS A 125 18.42 8.42 1.53
N GLY A 126 18.01 7.83 0.39
CA GLY A 126 18.00 6.39 0.16
C GLY A 126 16.73 5.68 0.67
N SER A 127 16.06 6.22 1.69
CA SER A 127 14.77 5.73 2.19
C SER A 127 14.03 6.82 2.94
N ALA A 128 12.69 6.74 2.96
CA ALA A 128 11.85 7.66 3.73
C ALA A 128 10.54 6.97 4.16
N ILE A 129 9.97 7.44 5.27
CA ILE A 129 8.65 7.02 5.76
C ILE A 129 7.86 8.25 6.21
N THR A 130 6.53 8.16 6.16
CA THR A 130 5.67 9.14 6.82
C THR A 130 5.57 8.84 8.30
N ALA A 131 5.71 9.86 9.14
CA ALA A 131 5.53 9.78 10.58
C ALA A 131 4.84 11.03 11.12
N ILE A 132 4.25 10.91 12.30
CA ILE A 132 3.76 12.04 13.10
C ILE A 132 4.47 12.03 14.45
N PRO A 133 4.67 13.19 15.10
CA PRO A 133 5.15 13.23 16.46
C PRO A 133 4.23 12.42 17.39
N VAL A 134 4.82 11.68 18.32
CA VAL A 134 4.07 10.92 19.32
C VAL A 134 3.47 11.90 20.33
N SER A 135 2.14 11.88 20.49
CA SER A 135 1.42 12.67 21.50
C SER A 135 1.28 11.94 22.84
N ASP A 136 1.36 10.61 22.84
CA ASP A 136 1.23 9.79 24.04
C ASP A 136 2.55 9.63 24.78
N THR A 137 2.47 9.40 26.08
CA THR A 137 3.65 9.08 26.89
C THR A 137 4.11 7.64 26.59
N ILE A 138 5.25 7.51 25.91
CA ILE A 138 5.85 6.19 25.62
C ILE A 138 6.67 5.74 26.82
N LYS A 139 6.49 4.48 27.19
CA LYS A 139 7.26 3.83 28.26
C LYS A 139 7.96 2.60 27.71
N GLN A 140 9.27 2.53 27.96
CA GLN A 140 10.01 1.29 27.72
C GLN A 140 9.84 0.38 28.93
N VAL A 141 9.36 -0.86 28.67
CA VAL A 141 9.11 -1.86 29.73
C VAL A 141 10.03 -3.06 29.53
N SER A 142 10.64 -3.55 30.61
CA SER A 142 11.37 -4.83 30.64
C SER A 142 10.98 -5.56 31.93
N ASP A 143 10.69 -6.85 31.80
CA ASP A 143 10.31 -7.74 32.93
C ASP A 143 9.12 -7.21 33.76
N GLY A 144 8.17 -6.54 33.08
CA GLY A 144 6.99 -5.95 33.74
C GLY A 144 7.21 -4.59 34.40
N PHE A 145 8.44 -4.06 34.39
CA PHE A 145 8.81 -2.77 35.00
C PHE A 145 9.14 -1.70 33.95
N VAL A 146 8.71 -0.46 34.23
CA VAL A 146 9.08 0.70 33.38
C VAL A 146 10.57 0.98 33.59
N LYS A 147 11.34 0.96 32.52
CA LYS A 147 12.79 1.28 32.51
C LYS A 147 13.03 2.75 32.17
N GLN A 148 12.22 3.30 31.26
CA GLN A 148 12.35 4.66 30.76
C GLN A 148 10.99 5.20 30.33
N THR A 149 10.83 6.51 30.42
CA THR A 149 9.66 7.25 29.94
C THR A 149 10.10 8.24 28.89
#